data_020c198fb46fd4ce1f3398c38a478981
#
_entry.id   020c198fb46fd4ce1f3398c38a478981
#
_cell.length_a   1.000
_cell.length_b   1.000
_cell.length_c   1.000
_cell.angle_alpha   90.00
_cell.angle_beta   90.00
_cell.angle_gamma   90.00
#
_symmetry.space_group_name_H-M   'P 1'
#
loop_
_entity.id
_entity.type
_entity.pdbx_description
1 polymer ?
#
loop_
_entity_poly.entity_id
_entity_poly.type
_entity_poly.pdbx_seq_one_letter_code
_entity_poly.pdbx_strand_id
1 'polypeptide(L)'
;EPDPLMRLRLYIRSHLQMTSRYHVKAGMGLRRQMSGAGASHLTDHAGMVGEVLIGILDEAMDRSLIAQQNTLGAVHLIHATLAGQRLPNDEVHRESALALVETFILRGLGASEENVRHVTASALPSGE
;
A
#
# COMPACT_ATOMS: atom_id res chain seq x y z
N GLU A 1 13.02 8.57 -1.36
CA GLU A 1 12.98 7.92 -2.69
C GLU A 1 12.30 8.82 -3.71
N PRO A 2 13.01 9.26 -4.77
CA PRO A 2 12.46 10.20 -5.74
C PRO A 2 11.47 9.59 -6.74
N ASP A 3 11.53 8.27 -6.98
CA ASP A 3 10.64 7.62 -7.93
C ASP A 3 9.27 7.38 -7.31
N PRO A 4 8.19 8.00 -7.85
CA PRO A 4 6.86 7.82 -7.26
C PRO A 4 6.37 6.37 -7.30
N LEU A 5 6.75 5.58 -8.29
CA LEU A 5 6.34 4.17 -8.34
C LEU A 5 7.06 3.35 -7.26
N MET A 6 8.33 3.68 -6.96
CA MET A 6 9.03 3.06 -5.83
C MET A 6 8.41 3.49 -4.50
N ARG A 7 8.02 4.74 -4.37
CA ARG A 7 7.32 5.20 -3.16
C ARG A 7 5.99 4.49 -2.99
N LEU A 8 5.28 4.26 -4.07
CA LEU A 8 4.03 3.50 -4.03
C LEU A 8 4.28 2.07 -3.57
N ARG A 9 5.31 1.44 -4.09
CA ARG A 9 5.69 0.08 -3.69
C ARG A 9 5.99 0.02 -2.20
N LEU A 10 6.76 0.97 -1.70
CA LEU A 10 7.09 1.03 -0.27
C LEU A 10 5.83 1.25 0.57
N TYR A 11 4.92 2.09 0.10
CA TYR A 11 3.65 2.32 0.77
C TYR A 11 2.84 1.03 0.88
N ILE A 12 2.72 0.29 -0.21
CA ILE A 12 1.98 -0.97 -0.24
C ILE A 12 2.57 -1.97 0.76
N ARG A 13 3.89 -2.14 0.74
CA ARG A 13 4.57 -3.07 1.64
C ARG A 13 4.40 -2.68 3.10
N SER A 14 4.62 -1.41 3.40
CA SER A 14 4.48 -0.92 4.78
C SER A 14 3.06 -1.11 5.30
N HIS A 15 2.07 -0.81 4.47
CA HIS A 15 0.67 -0.95 4.84
C HIS A 15 0.31 -2.42 5.12
N LEU A 16 0.71 -3.32 4.22
CA LEU A 16 0.39 -4.74 4.37
C LEU A 16 1.10 -5.36 5.57
N GLN A 17 2.36 -5.00 5.80
CA GLN A 17 3.11 -5.50 6.95
C GLN A 17 2.52 -5.00 8.26
N MET A 18 2.13 -3.73 8.31
CA MET A 18 1.49 -3.16 9.49
C MET A 18 0.14 -3.83 9.76
N THR A 19 -0.68 -3.96 8.72
CA THR A 19 -2.00 -4.58 8.85
C THR A 19 -1.89 -6.03 9.30
N SER A 20 -0.91 -6.76 8.79
CA SER A 20 -0.68 -8.14 9.20
C SER A 20 -0.37 -8.25 10.69
N ARG A 21 0.47 -7.35 11.21
CA ARG A 21 0.77 -7.29 12.64
C ARG A 21 -0.47 -6.97 13.46
N TYR A 22 -1.30 -6.04 12.99
CA TYR A 22 -2.53 -5.67 13.68
C TYR A 22 -3.52 -6.82 13.71
N HIS A 23 -3.64 -7.60 12.66
CA HIS A 23 -4.54 -8.75 12.62
C HIS A 23 -4.18 -9.79 13.68
N VAL A 24 -2.88 -10.04 13.87
CA VAL A 24 -2.43 -10.96 14.90
C VAL A 24 -2.82 -10.44 16.28
N LYS A 25 -2.62 -9.15 16.53
CA LYS A 25 -2.98 -8.55 17.82
C LYS A 25 -4.49 -8.40 17.99
N ALA A 26 -5.21 -8.11 16.91
CA ALA A 26 -6.65 -7.92 16.97
C ALA A 26 -7.39 -9.20 17.38
N GLY A 27 -6.86 -10.36 16.99
CA GLY A 27 -7.40 -11.63 17.46
C GLY A 27 -7.31 -11.80 18.97
N MET A 28 -6.56 -10.95 19.65
CA MET A 28 -6.34 -11.02 21.09
C MET A 28 -7.08 -9.94 21.89
N GLY A 29 -8.09 -9.31 21.29
CA GLY A 29 -8.96 -8.42 22.04
C GLY A 29 -8.92 -6.94 21.69
N LEU A 30 -8.34 -6.59 20.55
CA LEU A 30 -8.27 -5.19 20.14
C LEU A 30 -9.64 -4.55 19.95
N ARG A 31 -10.66 -5.35 19.67
CA ARG A 31 -12.02 -4.85 19.50
C ARG A 31 -12.57 -4.17 20.74
N ARG A 32 -12.10 -4.55 21.91
CA ARG A 32 -12.50 -3.93 23.17
C ARG A 32 -11.90 -2.56 23.36
N GLN A 33 -10.77 -2.30 22.70
CA GLN A 33 -10.04 -1.05 22.85
C GLN A 33 -10.37 -0.02 21.79
N MET A 34 -11.19 -0.39 20.82
CA MET A 34 -11.52 0.49 19.70
C MET A 34 -12.80 1.29 19.90
N SER A 35 -13.17 1.58 21.14
CA SER A 35 -14.28 2.47 21.43
C SER A 35 -13.73 3.84 21.85
N GLY A 36 -14.35 4.90 21.36
CA GLY A 36 -13.98 6.27 21.74
C GLY A 36 -12.65 6.74 21.16
N ALA A 37 -11.69 7.06 22.02
CA ALA A 37 -10.42 7.67 21.61
C ALA A 37 -9.61 6.82 20.64
N GLY A 38 -9.71 5.50 20.75
CA GLY A 38 -8.99 4.62 19.83
C GLY A 38 -9.50 4.72 18.40
N ALA A 39 -10.81 4.79 18.23
CA ALA A 39 -11.40 4.91 16.91
C ALA A 39 -11.06 6.26 16.26
N SER A 40 -11.06 7.33 17.05
CA SER A 40 -10.69 8.66 16.58
C SER A 40 -9.23 8.70 16.12
N HIS A 41 -8.35 8.09 16.90
CA HIS A 41 -6.92 8.04 16.56
C HIS A 41 -6.67 7.28 15.26
N LEU A 42 -7.37 6.17 15.05
CA LEU A 42 -7.25 5.40 13.82
C LEU A 42 -7.76 6.18 12.61
N THR A 43 -8.83 6.95 12.78
CA THR A 43 -9.37 7.79 11.71
C THR A 43 -8.36 8.87 11.31
N ASP A 44 -7.73 9.51 12.29
CA ASP A 44 -6.72 10.53 12.03
C ASP A 44 -5.52 9.94 11.28
N HIS A 45 -5.06 8.76 11.71
CA HIS A 45 -3.95 8.08 11.07
C HIS A 45 -4.30 7.70 9.62
N ALA A 46 -5.51 7.19 9.40
CA ALA A 46 -5.96 6.83 8.06
C ALA A 46 -6.02 8.05 7.13
N GLY A 47 -6.42 9.21 7.64
CA GLY A 47 -6.42 10.44 6.89
C GLY A 47 -5.03 10.87 6.45
N MET A 48 -4.06 10.81 7.36
CA MET A 48 -2.66 11.16 7.05
C MET A 48 -2.07 10.20 6.01
N VAL A 49 -2.35 8.92 6.14
CA VAL A 49 -1.86 7.90 5.21
C VAL A 49 -2.48 8.12 3.83
N GLY A 50 -3.76 8.50 3.78
CA GLY A 50 -4.43 8.81 2.53
C GLY A 50 -3.80 10.00 1.81
N GLU A 51 -3.39 11.04 2.55
CA GLU A 51 -2.74 12.20 1.96
C GLU A 51 -1.41 11.85 1.31
N VAL A 52 -0.64 10.97 1.94
CA VAL A 52 0.62 10.49 1.38
C VAL A 52 0.36 9.78 0.05
N LEU A 53 -0.62 8.91 0.02
CA LEU A 53 -0.95 8.16 -1.20
C LEU A 53 -1.44 9.08 -2.32
N ILE A 54 -2.26 10.08 -1.99
CA ILE A 54 -2.73 11.07 -2.96
C ILE A 54 -1.52 11.75 -3.62
N GLY A 55 -0.56 12.20 -2.81
CA GLY A 55 0.63 12.86 -3.34
C GLY A 55 1.44 11.98 -4.27
N ILE A 56 1.60 10.71 -3.91
CA ILE A 56 2.32 9.75 -4.75
C ILE A 56 1.63 9.57 -6.10
N LEU A 57 0.31 9.39 -6.09
CA LEU A 57 -0.45 9.16 -7.31
C LEU A 57 -0.48 10.40 -8.20
N ASP A 58 -0.65 11.58 -7.61
CA ASP A 58 -0.64 12.82 -8.36
C ASP A 58 0.70 13.05 -9.06
N GLU A 59 1.81 12.80 -8.37
CA GLU A 59 3.12 12.92 -8.97
C GLU A 59 3.32 11.90 -10.09
N ALA A 60 2.87 10.67 -9.88
CA ALA A 60 2.99 9.63 -10.90
C ALA A 60 2.20 10.00 -12.17
N MET A 61 1.00 10.58 -12.01
CA MET A 61 0.22 11.07 -13.14
C MET A 61 0.90 12.24 -13.84
N ASP A 62 1.44 13.19 -13.08
CA ASP A 62 2.15 14.34 -13.64
C ASP A 62 3.36 13.93 -14.47
N ARG A 63 4.02 12.86 -14.06
CA ARG A 63 5.18 12.31 -14.81
C ARG A 63 4.77 11.30 -15.88
N SER A 64 3.49 11.08 -16.07
CA SER A 64 2.96 10.11 -17.05
C SER A 64 3.43 8.68 -16.80
N LEU A 65 3.66 8.34 -15.54
CA LEU A 65 4.06 6.98 -15.15
C LEU A 65 2.86 6.06 -14.97
N ILE A 66 1.69 6.63 -14.73
CA ILE A 66 0.41 5.91 -14.67
C ILE A 66 -0.62 6.67 -15.49
N ALA A 67 -1.74 6.05 -15.78
CA ALA A 67 -2.81 6.67 -16.55
C ALA A 67 -3.44 7.83 -15.77
N GLN A 68 -3.91 8.84 -16.48
CA GLN A 68 -4.70 9.91 -15.87
C GLN A 68 -6.02 9.33 -15.37
N GLN A 69 -6.34 9.56 -14.11
CA GLN A 69 -7.51 8.96 -13.49
C GLN A 69 -7.91 9.76 -12.25
N ASN A 70 -9.06 9.42 -11.69
CA ASN A 70 -9.53 10.06 -10.47
C ASN A 70 -8.67 9.58 -9.29
N THR A 71 -7.92 10.51 -8.70
CA THR A 71 -6.97 10.18 -7.61
C THR A 71 -7.69 9.59 -6.40
N LEU A 72 -8.78 10.20 -5.96
CA LEU A 72 -9.51 9.71 -4.78
C LEU A 72 -10.12 8.33 -5.03
N GLY A 73 -10.64 8.10 -6.23
CA GLY A 73 -11.15 6.79 -6.61
C GLY A 73 -10.05 5.73 -6.57
N ALA A 74 -8.88 6.07 -7.11
CA ALA A 74 -7.73 5.16 -7.07
C ALA A 74 -7.29 4.86 -5.64
N VAL A 75 -7.25 5.88 -4.78
CA VAL A 75 -6.92 5.69 -3.36
C VAL A 75 -7.88 4.70 -2.71
N HIS A 76 -9.19 4.87 -2.94
CA HIS A 76 -10.18 3.95 -2.39
C HIS A 76 -9.99 2.52 -2.87
N LEU A 77 -9.72 2.35 -4.17
CA LEU A 77 -9.53 1.02 -4.74
C LEU A 77 -8.25 0.36 -4.22
N ILE A 78 -7.19 1.14 -4.07
CA ILE A 78 -5.95 0.63 -3.50
C ILE A 78 -6.19 0.17 -2.06
N HIS A 79 -6.81 1.01 -1.24
CA HIS A 79 -7.08 0.66 0.15
C HIS A 79 -7.99 -0.56 0.26
N ALA A 80 -9.01 -0.66 -0.59
CA ALA A 80 -9.89 -1.83 -0.60
C ALA A 80 -9.12 -3.11 -0.98
N THR A 81 -8.22 -3.00 -1.95
CA THR A 81 -7.38 -4.12 -2.36
C THR A 81 -6.48 -4.56 -1.20
N LEU A 82 -5.84 -3.60 -0.53
CA LEU A 82 -4.94 -3.91 0.58
C LEU A 82 -5.70 -4.50 1.78
N ALA A 83 -6.89 -3.98 2.07
CA ALA A 83 -7.68 -4.44 3.19
C ALA A 83 -8.11 -5.90 3.07
N GLY A 84 -8.24 -6.39 1.84
CA GLY A 84 -8.64 -7.77 1.59
C GLY A 84 -7.50 -8.78 1.64
N GLN A 85 -6.26 -8.32 1.78
CA GLN A 85 -5.11 -9.22 1.71
C GLN A 85 -4.81 -9.87 3.05
N ARG A 86 -4.44 -11.14 3.00
CA ARG A 86 -3.90 -11.87 4.14
C ARG A 86 -2.56 -12.44 3.72
N LEU A 87 -1.49 -11.98 4.37
CA LEU A 87 -0.15 -12.43 4.03
C LEU A 87 0.13 -13.79 4.66
N PRO A 88 0.77 -14.71 3.90
CA PRO A 88 1.24 -15.96 4.48
C PRO A 88 2.27 -15.71 5.58
N ASN A 89 2.38 -16.65 6.52
CA ASN A 89 3.38 -16.56 7.59
C ASN A 89 4.78 -16.91 7.09
N ASP A 90 4.87 -17.75 6.08
CA ASP A 90 6.14 -18.16 5.49
C ASP A 90 6.74 -17.01 4.68
N GLU A 91 8.01 -16.72 4.91
CA GLU A 91 8.68 -15.58 4.30
C GLU A 91 8.69 -15.64 2.77
N VAL A 92 8.96 -16.80 2.21
CA VAL A 92 9.02 -16.97 0.75
C VAL A 92 7.65 -16.71 0.13
N HIS A 93 6.60 -17.30 0.71
CA HIS A 93 5.26 -17.12 0.19
C HIS A 93 4.75 -15.70 0.44
N ARG A 94 5.16 -15.08 1.56
CA ARG A 94 4.79 -13.70 1.86
C ARG A 94 5.40 -12.75 0.82
N GLU A 95 6.67 -12.93 0.47
CA GLU A 95 7.32 -12.12 -0.56
C GLU A 95 6.64 -12.26 -1.92
N SER A 96 6.26 -13.49 -2.28
CA SER A 96 5.52 -13.73 -3.51
C SER A 96 4.16 -13.03 -3.50
N ALA A 97 3.47 -13.07 -2.38
CA ALA A 97 2.18 -12.41 -2.23
C ALA A 97 2.31 -10.89 -2.34
N LEU A 98 3.34 -10.33 -1.69
CA LEU A 98 3.60 -8.88 -1.77
C LEU A 98 3.88 -8.46 -3.21
N ALA A 99 4.74 -9.20 -3.91
CA ALA A 99 5.08 -8.89 -5.29
C ALA A 99 3.84 -8.96 -6.19
N LEU A 100 2.96 -9.91 -5.94
CA LEU A 100 1.73 -10.04 -6.72
C LEU A 100 0.80 -8.84 -6.51
N VAL A 101 0.63 -8.40 -5.27
CA VAL A 101 -0.21 -7.24 -4.95
C VAL A 101 0.39 -5.97 -5.59
N GLU A 102 1.69 -5.78 -5.46
CA GLU A 102 2.38 -4.64 -6.08
C GLU A 102 2.15 -4.59 -7.58
N THR A 103 2.37 -5.72 -8.24
CA THR A 103 2.19 -5.83 -9.69
C THR A 103 0.74 -5.55 -10.11
N PHE A 104 -0.20 -6.12 -9.39
CA PHE A 104 -1.62 -5.94 -9.68
C PHE A 104 -2.02 -4.46 -9.58
N ILE A 105 -1.60 -3.80 -8.54
CA ILE A 105 -1.94 -2.37 -8.33
C ILE A 105 -1.27 -1.51 -9.40
N LEU A 106 0.01 -1.73 -9.68
CA LEU A 106 0.70 -0.94 -10.70
C LEU A 106 0.05 -1.10 -12.08
N ARG A 107 -0.30 -2.32 -12.45
CA ARG A 107 -0.98 -2.57 -13.71
C ARG A 107 -2.37 -1.93 -13.74
N GLY A 108 -3.10 -2.04 -12.65
CA GLY A 108 -4.43 -1.44 -12.53
C GLY A 108 -4.40 0.07 -12.66
N LEU A 109 -3.32 0.71 -12.21
CA LEU A 109 -3.15 2.16 -12.35
C LEU A 109 -2.71 2.57 -13.74
N GLY A 110 -2.33 1.64 -14.59
CA GLY A 110 -1.92 1.95 -15.95
C GLY A 110 -0.43 2.15 -16.14
N ALA A 111 0.40 1.65 -15.23
CA ALA A 111 1.84 1.65 -15.42
C ALA A 111 2.21 0.72 -16.58
N SER A 112 3.22 1.10 -17.36
CA SER A 112 3.68 0.24 -18.46
C SER A 112 4.30 -1.03 -17.93
N GLU A 113 4.25 -2.10 -18.72
CA GLU A 113 4.87 -3.37 -18.31
C GLU A 113 6.36 -3.21 -18.06
N GLU A 114 7.03 -2.34 -18.83
CA GLU A 114 8.43 -2.04 -18.60
C GLU A 114 8.65 -1.42 -17.23
N ASN A 115 7.82 -0.43 -16.86
CA ASN A 115 7.93 0.21 -15.55
C ASN A 115 7.56 -0.74 -14.42
N VAL A 116 6.57 -1.59 -14.62
CA VAL A 116 6.19 -2.61 -13.63
C VAL A 116 7.38 -3.54 -13.35
N ARG A 117 8.02 -4.04 -14.41
CA ARG A 117 9.18 -4.92 -14.26
C ARG A 117 10.34 -4.20 -13.58
N HIS A 118 10.60 -2.97 -13.99
CA HIS A 118 11.69 -2.19 -13.41
C HIS A 118 11.50 -1.98 -11.91
N VAL A 119 10.31 -1.53 -11.52
CA VAL A 119 10.02 -1.23 -10.11
C VAL A 119 10.05 -2.48 -9.25
N THR A 120 9.42 -3.57 -9.73
CA THR A 120 9.34 -4.79 -8.93
C THR A 120 10.65 -5.54 -8.84
N ALA A 121 11.55 -5.34 -9.81
CA ALA A 121 12.88 -5.94 -9.80
C ALA A 121 13.89 -5.13 -9.00
N SER A 122 13.60 -3.86 -8.71
CA SER A 122 14.53 -2.99 -8.00
C SER A 122 14.67 -3.41 -6.54
N ALA A 123 15.87 -3.28 -6.00
CA ALA A 123 16.10 -3.53 -4.59
C ALA A 123 15.34 -2.51 -3.76
N LEU A 124 14.73 -2.98 -2.68
CA LEU A 124 14.08 -2.07 -1.72
C LEU A 124 15.15 -1.35 -0.91
N PRO A 125 14.91 -0.08 -0.54
CA PRO A 125 15.82 0.63 0.35
C PRO A 125 16.02 -0.15 1.64
N SER A 126 17.26 -0.27 2.08
CA SER A 126 17.60 -0.99 3.31
C SER A 126 17.60 -0.04 4.50
N GLY A 127 17.43 -0.62 5.68
CA GLY A 127 17.59 0.11 6.94
C GLY A 127 16.39 0.90 7.41
N GLU A 128 15.26 0.74 6.80
CA GLU A 128 14.04 1.48 7.18
C GLU A 128 13.07 0.68 7.99
#